data_6780c297c53576051688500ab0862d2a
#
_entry.id   6780c297c53576051688500ab0862d2a
#
_cell.length_a   1.000
_cell.length_b   1.000
_cell.length_c   1.000
_cell.angle_alpha   90.00
_cell.angle_beta   90.00
_cell.angle_gamma   90.00
#
_symmetry.space_group_name_H-M   'P 1'
#
loop_
_entity.id
_entity.type
_entity.pdbx_description
1 polymer ?
#
loop_
_entity_poly.entity_id
_entity_poly.type
_entity_poly.pdbx_seq_one_letter_code
_entity_poly.pdbx_strand_id
1 'polypeptide(L)'
;MSPDTVQNDTVVSMEYSLHVDDEEIDSSKGQDPLQFLVGHGNIISGLEREMIGMKVGESKDVVVPAAEGYGEFDEEAFMNVPRDAFPENIPVEEGTELTVRDDSGQPRYARIDAVDGDTITLNFNHPLAGDELHFNVKVVDVREPSPEELEHGHVHSDGHEH
;
A
#
# COMPACT_ATOMS: atom_id res chain seq x y z
N MET A 1 19.07 -19.47 17.09
CA MET A 1 19.62 -18.12 17.00
C MET A 1 18.67 -17.22 16.26
N SER A 2 18.46 -16.04 16.80
CA SER A 2 17.59 -15.09 16.13
C SER A 2 18.36 -14.40 15.01
N PRO A 3 17.76 -14.19 13.85
CA PRO A 3 18.40 -13.42 12.81
C PRO A 3 18.56 -11.96 13.24
N ASP A 4 19.62 -11.33 12.79
CA ASP A 4 19.84 -9.91 13.08
C ASP A 4 19.86 -9.08 11.79
N THR A 5 19.60 -9.72 10.66
CA THR A 5 19.49 -9.04 9.37
C THR A 5 18.20 -9.43 8.67
N VAL A 6 17.73 -8.55 7.82
CA VAL A 6 16.53 -8.81 7.02
C VAL A 6 16.83 -9.88 5.99
N GLN A 7 16.08 -10.97 6.03
CA GLN A 7 16.25 -12.11 5.13
C GLN A 7 14.88 -12.68 4.78
N ASN A 8 14.84 -13.48 3.73
CA ASN A 8 13.59 -14.18 3.39
C ASN A 8 13.16 -15.05 4.57
N ASP A 9 11.85 -15.09 4.78
CA ASP A 9 11.25 -15.89 5.85
C ASP A 9 11.66 -15.43 7.24
N THR A 10 11.83 -14.13 7.43
CA THR A 10 11.99 -13.54 8.76
C THR A 10 10.89 -12.50 8.96
N VAL A 11 10.56 -12.25 10.23
CA VAL A 11 9.60 -11.21 10.59
C VAL A 11 10.38 -9.97 10.97
N VAL A 12 10.08 -8.88 10.29
CA VAL A 12 10.77 -7.61 10.49
C VAL A 12 9.80 -6.61 11.09
N SER A 13 10.27 -5.92 12.14
CA SER A 13 9.55 -4.77 12.70
C SER A 13 10.31 -3.53 12.23
N MET A 14 9.60 -2.59 11.63
CA MET A 14 10.25 -1.38 11.14
C MET A 14 9.43 -0.15 11.45
N GLU A 15 10.14 0.95 11.63
CA GLU A 15 9.53 2.27 11.64
C GLU A 15 9.73 2.86 10.26
N TYR A 16 8.73 3.58 9.78
CA TYR A 16 8.81 4.11 8.44
C TYR A 16 8.09 5.44 8.30
N SER A 17 8.48 6.18 7.27
CA SER A 17 7.69 7.30 6.80
C SER A 17 7.68 7.25 5.28
N LEU A 18 6.55 7.62 4.71
CA LEU A 18 6.38 7.64 3.26
C LEU A 18 6.13 9.08 2.83
N HIS A 19 6.92 9.55 1.87
CA HIS A 19 6.77 10.88 1.31
C HIS A 19 6.56 10.79 -0.20
N VAL A 20 5.71 11.65 -0.70
CA VAL A 20 5.51 11.81 -2.14
C VAL A 20 5.57 13.30 -2.41
N ASP A 21 6.45 13.73 -3.31
CA ASP A 21 6.65 15.15 -3.64
C ASP A 21 6.91 16.00 -2.40
N ASP A 22 7.77 15.50 -1.50
CA ASP A 22 8.16 16.16 -0.24
C ASP A 22 7.03 16.31 0.77
N GLU A 23 5.91 15.64 0.53
CA GLU A 23 4.78 15.64 1.47
C GLU A 23 4.69 14.29 2.17
N GLU A 24 4.61 14.32 3.49
CA GLU A 24 4.46 13.06 4.24
C GLU A 24 3.04 12.52 4.06
N ILE A 25 2.95 11.33 3.49
CA ILE A 25 1.67 10.68 3.19
C ILE A 25 1.28 9.72 4.30
N ASP A 26 2.27 9.01 4.87
CA ASP A 26 2.01 8.01 5.89
C ASP A 26 3.26 7.83 6.74
N SER A 27 3.10 7.36 7.96
CA SER A 27 4.25 7.05 8.81
C SER A 27 3.81 6.18 9.98
N SER A 28 4.78 5.55 10.64
CA SER A 28 4.52 4.77 11.84
C SER A 28 4.73 5.58 13.12
N LYS A 29 4.99 6.88 13.00
CA LYS A 29 5.22 7.73 14.18
C LYS A 29 4.00 7.73 15.10
N GLY A 30 4.24 7.51 16.38
CA GLY A 30 3.17 7.45 17.35
C GLY A 30 2.37 6.16 17.34
N GLN A 31 2.81 5.20 16.56
CA GLN A 31 2.15 3.90 16.43
C GLN A 31 3.18 2.80 16.63
N ASP A 32 2.71 1.58 16.76
CA ASP A 32 3.62 0.44 16.84
C ASP A 32 4.34 0.25 15.52
N PRO A 33 5.58 -0.24 15.54
CA PRO A 33 6.29 -0.53 14.29
C PRO A 33 5.50 -1.50 13.41
N LEU A 34 5.64 -1.34 12.11
CA LEU A 34 5.00 -2.25 11.17
C LEU A 34 5.75 -3.57 11.16
N GLN A 35 5.02 -4.68 11.28
CA GLN A 35 5.60 -6.02 11.20
C GLN A 35 5.21 -6.66 9.89
N PHE A 36 6.15 -7.32 9.24
CA PHE A 36 5.85 -8.03 8.00
C PHE A 36 6.76 -9.24 7.85
N LEU A 37 6.28 -10.21 7.07
CA LEU A 37 7.04 -11.43 6.78
C LEU A 37 7.72 -11.25 5.43
N VAL A 38 9.05 -11.30 5.43
CA VAL A 38 9.84 -11.03 4.23
C VAL A 38 9.70 -12.16 3.22
N GLY A 39 9.51 -11.78 1.96
CA GLY A 39 9.44 -12.74 0.87
C GLY A 39 8.04 -13.22 0.53
N HIS A 40 7.03 -12.69 1.21
CA HIS A 40 5.65 -13.16 1.03
C HIS A 40 4.70 -12.08 0.52
N GLY A 41 5.24 -10.96 0.06
CA GLY A 41 4.40 -9.92 -0.53
C GLY A 41 3.58 -9.11 0.47
N ASN A 42 4.01 -9.06 1.72
CA ASN A 42 3.30 -8.29 2.74
C ASN A 42 3.44 -6.79 2.56
N ILE A 43 4.51 -6.35 1.92
CA ILE A 43 4.75 -4.93 1.63
C ILE A 43 5.13 -4.78 0.17
N ILE A 44 5.29 -3.54 -0.27
CA ILE A 44 5.68 -3.23 -1.65
C ILE A 44 7.00 -3.93 -1.97
N SER A 45 7.03 -4.68 -3.07
CA SER A 45 8.19 -5.50 -3.40
C SER A 45 9.46 -4.68 -3.60
N GLY A 46 9.35 -3.48 -4.15
CA GLY A 46 10.51 -2.61 -4.32
C GLY A 46 11.14 -2.20 -2.99
N LEU A 47 10.30 -1.96 -1.99
CA LEU A 47 10.79 -1.62 -0.66
C LEU A 47 11.38 -2.85 0.03
N GLU A 48 10.68 -3.97 -0.05
CA GLU A 48 11.15 -5.21 0.58
C GLU A 48 12.52 -5.60 0.05
N ARG A 49 12.70 -5.53 -1.25
CA ARG A 49 13.98 -5.89 -1.89
C ARG A 49 15.13 -5.02 -1.38
N GLU A 50 14.86 -3.72 -1.18
CA GLU A 50 15.90 -2.80 -0.70
C GLU A 50 16.24 -3.01 0.76
N MET A 51 15.35 -3.61 1.51
CA MET A 51 15.58 -3.85 2.94
C MET A 51 16.38 -5.13 3.21
N ILE A 52 16.46 -6.03 2.25
CA ILE A 52 17.20 -7.29 2.43
C ILE A 52 18.65 -6.97 2.78
N GLY A 53 19.14 -7.55 3.86
CA GLY A 53 20.53 -7.33 4.32
C GLY A 53 20.68 -6.22 5.35
N MET A 54 19.61 -5.48 5.64
CA MET A 54 19.67 -4.44 6.67
C MET A 54 19.74 -5.09 8.06
N LYS A 55 20.42 -4.43 8.97
CA LYS A 55 20.58 -4.91 10.33
C LYS A 55 19.66 -4.16 11.27
N VAL A 56 19.37 -4.79 12.41
CA VAL A 56 18.58 -4.13 13.46
C VAL A 56 19.29 -2.83 13.86
N GLY A 57 18.52 -1.74 13.89
CA GLY A 57 19.04 -0.42 14.19
C GLY A 57 19.50 0.38 12.99
N GLU A 58 19.57 -0.26 11.83
CA GLU A 58 19.99 0.42 10.60
C GLU A 58 18.80 1.13 9.97
N SER A 59 19.04 2.30 9.40
CA SER A 59 18.02 3.04 8.67
C SER A 59 18.47 3.30 7.25
N LYS A 60 17.51 3.49 6.37
CA LYS A 60 17.79 3.64 4.95
C LYS A 60 16.71 4.47 4.28
N ASP A 61 17.12 5.31 3.33
CA ASP A 61 16.17 6.00 2.46
C ASP A 61 16.02 5.16 1.21
N VAL A 62 14.79 4.83 0.87
CA VAL A 62 14.48 3.99 -0.29
C VAL A 62 13.55 4.73 -1.21
N VAL A 63 13.91 4.79 -2.49
CA VAL A 63 13.05 5.37 -3.52
C VAL A 63 12.48 4.24 -4.34
N VAL A 64 11.15 4.13 -4.36
CA VAL A 64 10.46 3.08 -5.10
C VAL A 64 9.77 3.73 -6.29
N PRO A 65 10.17 3.36 -7.52
CA PRO A 65 9.51 3.94 -8.70
C PRO A 65 8.06 3.47 -8.80
N ALA A 66 7.23 4.23 -9.50
CA ALA A 66 5.82 3.94 -9.61
C ALA A 66 5.54 2.51 -10.04
N ALA A 67 6.28 1.99 -11.00
CA ALA A 67 6.04 0.65 -11.51
C ALA A 67 6.24 -0.44 -10.46
N GLU A 68 7.06 -0.19 -9.43
CA GLU A 68 7.30 -1.14 -8.36
C GLU A 68 6.55 -0.76 -7.07
N GLY A 69 5.84 0.34 -7.08
CA GLY A 69 5.03 0.77 -5.94
C GLY A 69 3.55 0.55 -6.21
N TYR A 70 2.79 1.62 -6.35
CA TYR A 70 1.35 1.54 -6.59
C TYR A 70 0.99 1.50 -8.06
N GLY A 71 1.98 1.30 -8.93
CA GLY A 71 1.76 1.19 -10.36
C GLY A 71 1.88 2.52 -11.07
N GLU A 72 2.11 2.44 -12.38
CA GLU A 72 2.18 3.63 -13.19
C GLU A 72 0.78 4.16 -13.47
N PHE A 73 0.67 5.45 -13.70
CA PHE A 73 -0.60 6.06 -14.03
C PHE A 73 -1.08 5.53 -15.39
N ASP A 74 -2.31 5.01 -15.42
CA ASP A 74 -2.88 4.42 -16.62
C ASP A 74 -3.92 5.38 -17.20
N GLU A 75 -3.64 5.97 -18.33
CA GLU A 75 -4.55 6.89 -18.97
C GLU A 75 -5.81 6.20 -19.51
N GLU A 76 -5.79 4.87 -19.62
CA GLU A 76 -6.94 4.11 -20.06
C GLU A 76 -7.79 3.59 -18.92
N ALA A 77 -7.39 3.82 -17.67
CA ALA A 77 -8.14 3.35 -16.52
C ALA A 77 -9.25 4.34 -16.13
N PHE A 78 -9.94 4.85 -17.12
CA PHE A 78 -11.07 5.75 -16.93
C PHE A 78 -12.32 5.14 -17.54
N MET A 79 -13.47 5.42 -16.92
CA MET A 79 -14.73 4.92 -17.45
C MET A 79 -15.79 6.01 -17.33
N ASN A 80 -16.57 6.18 -18.39
CA ASN A 80 -17.70 7.10 -18.36
C ASN A 80 -18.94 6.33 -17.93
N VAL A 81 -19.63 6.84 -16.91
CA VAL A 81 -20.80 6.18 -16.33
C VAL A 81 -21.94 7.20 -16.27
N PRO A 82 -23.17 6.80 -16.60
CA PRO A 82 -24.29 7.73 -16.48
C PRO A 82 -24.56 8.07 -15.02
N ARG A 83 -24.99 9.30 -14.81
CA ARG A 83 -25.25 9.80 -13.44
C ARG A 83 -26.26 8.94 -12.69
N ASP A 84 -27.29 8.47 -13.39
CA ASP A 84 -28.35 7.69 -12.74
C ASP A 84 -27.92 6.26 -12.40
N ALA A 85 -26.69 5.86 -12.75
CA ALA A 85 -26.14 4.59 -12.26
C ALA A 85 -25.63 4.68 -10.83
N PHE A 86 -25.59 5.89 -10.25
CA PHE A 86 -25.12 6.08 -8.88
C PHE A 86 -26.30 6.12 -7.91
N PRO A 87 -26.15 5.50 -6.71
CA PRO A 87 -27.16 5.63 -5.67
C PRO A 87 -27.31 7.08 -5.24
N GLU A 88 -28.50 7.44 -4.80
CA GLU A 88 -28.76 8.82 -4.37
C GLU A 88 -27.94 9.22 -3.14
N ASN A 89 -27.50 8.26 -2.35
CA ASN A 89 -26.73 8.56 -1.15
C ASN A 89 -25.25 8.79 -1.43
N ILE A 90 -24.80 8.68 -2.67
CA ILE A 90 -23.42 8.97 -3.03
C ILE A 90 -23.38 10.35 -3.66
N PRO A 91 -22.59 11.28 -3.09
CA PRO A 91 -22.45 12.59 -3.73
C PRO A 91 -21.72 12.45 -5.05
N VAL A 92 -22.23 13.08 -6.09
CA VAL A 92 -21.63 13.04 -7.41
C VAL A 92 -20.91 14.36 -7.61
N GLU A 93 -19.66 14.41 -7.12
CA GLU A 93 -18.82 15.60 -7.20
C GLU A 93 -17.40 15.19 -7.54
N GLU A 94 -16.67 16.07 -8.21
CA GLU A 94 -15.27 15.79 -8.52
C GLU A 94 -14.48 15.57 -7.24
N GLY A 95 -13.63 14.55 -7.24
CA GLY A 95 -12.81 14.22 -6.08
C GLY A 95 -13.43 13.22 -5.13
N THR A 96 -14.70 12.86 -5.32
CA THR A 96 -15.37 11.88 -4.46
C THR A 96 -14.77 10.49 -4.70
N GLU A 97 -14.37 9.84 -3.61
CA GLU A 97 -13.84 8.47 -3.69
C GLU A 97 -14.97 7.48 -3.40
N LEU A 98 -14.98 6.41 -4.14
CA LEU A 98 -16.03 5.40 -3.98
C LEU A 98 -15.51 4.03 -4.40
N THR A 99 -16.29 3.01 -4.04
CA THR A 99 -15.99 1.65 -4.45
C THR A 99 -17.10 1.19 -5.36
N VAL A 100 -16.75 0.71 -6.55
CA VAL A 100 -17.71 0.20 -7.50
C VAL A 100 -17.44 -1.28 -7.74
N ARG A 101 -18.45 -2.01 -8.22
CA ARG A 101 -18.26 -3.41 -8.54
C ARG A 101 -18.05 -3.55 -10.03
N ASP A 102 -17.06 -4.37 -10.40
CA ASP A 102 -16.82 -4.64 -11.81
C ASP A 102 -17.74 -5.78 -12.29
N ASP A 103 -17.57 -6.19 -13.54
CA ASP A 103 -18.42 -7.22 -14.14
C ASP A 103 -18.33 -8.57 -13.44
N SER A 104 -17.24 -8.81 -12.73
CA SER A 104 -17.09 -10.07 -11.97
C SER A 104 -17.61 -9.94 -10.55
N GLY A 105 -18.16 -8.77 -10.17
CA GLY A 105 -18.71 -8.56 -8.84
C GLY A 105 -17.69 -8.18 -7.79
N GLN A 106 -16.46 -7.92 -8.19
CA GLN A 106 -15.42 -7.56 -7.24
C GLN A 106 -15.37 -6.05 -7.01
N PRO A 107 -15.10 -5.62 -5.78
CA PRO A 107 -15.02 -4.20 -5.50
C PRO A 107 -13.75 -3.61 -6.10
N ARG A 108 -13.88 -2.40 -6.64
CA ARG A 108 -12.76 -1.66 -7.19
C ARG A 108 -12.82 -0.23 -6.71
N TYR A 109 -11.67 0.32 -6.34
CA TYR A 109 -11.57 1.71 -5.97
C TYR A 109 -11.73 2.58 -7.22
N ALA A 110 -12.44 3.68 -7.06
CA ALA A 110 -12.58 4.67 -8.13
C ALA A 110 -12.74 6.04 -7.51
N ARG A 111 -12.39 7.05 -8.27
CA ARG A 111 -12.59 8.43 -7.86
C ARG A 111 -13.29 9.16 -9.00
N ILE A 112 -14.19 10.05 -8.65
CA ILE A 112 -14.85 10.87 -9.67
C ILE A 112 -13.86 11.92 -10.14
N ASP A 113 -13.47 11.80 -11.41
CA ASP A 113 -12.48 12.69 -12.00
C ASP A 113 -13.14 13.90 -12.64
N ALA A 114 -14.30 13.71 -13.24
CA ALA A 114 -15.01 14.80 -13.88
C ALA A 114 -16.52 14.55 -13.87
N VAL A 115 -17.30 15.61 -13.79
CA VAL A 115 -18.76 15.55 -13.87
C VAL A 115 -19.15 16.46 -15.04
N ASP A 116 -19.76 15.87 -16.05
CA ASP A 116 -20.15 16.62 -17.26
C ASP A 116 -21.61 16.31 -17.53
N GLY A 117 -22.52 17.11 -16.94
CA GLY A 117 -23.95 16.88 -17.09
C GLY A 117 -24.34 15.54 -16.50
N ASP A 118 -24.82 14.65 -17.34
CA ASP A 118 -25.27 13.33 -16.93
C ASP A 118 -24.18 12.28 -17.05
N THR A 119 -22.98 12.66 -17.47
CA THR A 119 -21.88 11.73 -17.64
C THR A 119 -20.84 11.96 -16.55
N ILE A 120 -20.51 10.89 -15.84
CA ILE A 120 -19.51 10.93 -14.76
C ILE A 120 -18.30 10.13 -15.21
N THR A 121 -17.12 10.74 -15.15
CA THR A 121 -15.87 10.05 -15.49
C THR A 121 -15.24 9.52 -14.22
N LEU A 122 -15.07 8.21 -14.16
CA LEU A 122 -14.41 7.55 -13.03
C LEU A 122 -12.97 7.24 -13.36
N ASN A 123 -12.09 7.48 -12.40
CA ASN A 123 -10.68 7.21 -12.51
C ASN A 123 -10.36 6.04 -11.58
N PHE A 124 -9.91 4.93 -12.16
CA PHE A 124 -9.60 3.72 -11.40
C PHE A 124 -8.13 3.62 -10.99
N ASN A 125 -7.34 4.64 -11.26
CA ASN A 125 -5.96 4.65 -10.82
C ASN A 125 -5.88 4.80 -9.30
N HIS A 126 -4.91 4.13 -8.69
CA HIS A 126 -4.64 4.35 -7.26
C HIS A 126 -4.26 5.83 -7.06
N PRO A 127 -4.62 6.45 -5.93
CA PRO A 127 -4.26 7.86 -5.70
C PRO A 127 -2.77 8.15 -5.84
N LEU A 128 -1.92 7.16 -5.58
CA LEU A 128 -0.47 7.33 -5.70
C LEU A 128 0.09 6.71 -6.98
N ALA A 129 -0.76 6.30 -7.91
CA ALA A 129 -0.30 5.76 -9.20
C ALA A 129 0.47 6.84 -9.96
N GLY A 130 1.59 6.45 -10.53
CA GLY A 130 2.45 7.36 -11.25
C GLY A 130 3.40 8.15 -10.38
N ASP A 131 3.30 8.02 -9.06
CA ASP A 131 4.15 8.75 -8.14
C ASP A 131 5.30 7.88 -7.65
N GLU A 132 6.47 8.50 -7.55
CA GLU A 132 7.63 7.85 -6.98
C GLU A 132 7.50 7.93 -5.46
N LEU A 133 7.72 6.81 -4.79
CA LEU A 133 7.55 6.73 -3.34
C LEU A 133 8.90 6.86 -2.64
N HIS A 134 8.97 7.76 -1.68
CA HIS A 134 10.19 8.00 -0.90
C HIS A 134 9.98 7.49 0.52
N PHE A 135 10.59 6.36 0.83
CA PHE A 135 10.47 5.74 2.15
C PHE A 135 11.72 6.01 2.97
N ASN A 136 11.52 6.35 4.23
CA ASN A 136 12.59 6.32 5.21
C ASN A 136 12.25 5.20 6.17
N VAL A 137 13.08 4.17 6.26
CA VAL A 137 12.79 3.00 7.07
C VAL A 137 13.92 2.75 8.07
N LYS A 138 13.54 2.24 9.23
CA LYS A 138 14.49 1.85 10.26
C LYS A 138 14.08 0.48 10.77
N VAL A 139 15.01 -0.48 10.72
CA VAL A 139 14.75 -1.82 11.23
C VAL A 139 14.85 -1.79 12.76
N VAL A 140 13.76 -2.14 13.43
CA VAL A 140 13.69 -2.13 14.87
C VAL A 140 13.99 -3.50 15.44
N ASP A 141 13.50 -4.54 14.77
CA ASP A 141 13.69 -5.92 15.22
C ASP A 141 13.55 -6.89 14.05
N VAL A 142 14.23 -8.02 14.17
CA VAL A 142 14.13 -9.10 13.19
C VAL A 142 14.05 -10.39 14.00
N ARG A 143 13.05 -11.23 13.70
CA ARG A 143 12.89 -12.51 14.41
C ARG A 143 12.51 -13.60 13.42
N GLU A 144 12.63 -14.83 13.86
CA GLU A 144 12.16 -15.95 13.07
C GLU A 144 10.64 -16.03 13.17
N PRO A 145 9.95 -16.37 12.09
CA PRO A 145 8.51 -16.51 12.13
C PRO A 145 8.10 -17.81 12.82
N SER A 146 6.88 -17.84 13.34
CA SER A 146 6.33 -19.09 13.84
C SER A 146 5.93 -19.97 12.65
N PRO A 147 5.76 -21.29 12.87
CA PRO A 147 5.28 -22.15 11.77
C PRO A 147 3.95 -21.69 11.19
N GLU A 148 3.06 -21.15 12.04
CA GLU A 148 1.78 -20.65 11.58
C GLU A 148 1.93 -19.43 10.70
N GLU A 149 2.86 -18.55 11.03
CA GLU A 149 3.12 -17.37 10.22
C GLU A 149 3.64 -17.75 8.84
N LEU A 150 4.54 -18.72 8.79
CA LEU A 150 5.06 -19.21 7.51
C LEU A 150 3.97 -19.86 6.68
N GLU A 151 3.11 -20.66 7.31
CA GLU A 151 2.02 -21.33 6.62
C GLU A 151 1.03 -20.33 6.02
N HIS A 152 0.73 -19.27 6.74
CA HIS A 152 -0.23 -18.28 6.28
C HIS A 152 0.39 -17.17 5.45
N GLY A 153 1.72 -17.06 5.45
CA GLY A 153 2.41 -16.04 4.67
C GLY A 153 2.27 -14.63 5.21
N HIS A 154 1.91 -14.47 6.47
CA HIS A 154 1.80 -13.15 7.08
C HIS A 154 2.02 -13.23 8.57
N VAL A 155 2.25 -12.07 9.18
CA VAL A 155 2.56 -11.98 10.60
C VAL A 155 1.27 -12.03 11.41
N HIS A 156 1.32 -12.80 12.51
CA HIS A 156 0.26 -12.79 13.51
C HIS A 156 0.63 -11.76 14.56
N SER A 157 -0.23 -10.80 14.77
CA SER A 157 -0.02 -9.78 15.79
C SER A 157 -0.86 -10.13 16.99
N ASP A 158 -0.21 -10.39 18.13
CA ASP A 158 -0.94 -10.68 19.33
C ASP A 158 -1.78 -9.49 19.74
N GLY A 159 -3.02 -9.73 20.05
CA GLY A 159 -3.92 -8.67 20.48
C GLY A 159 -4.50 -7.86 19.36
N HIS A 160 -4.15 -8.20 18.15
CA HIS A 160 -4.68 -7.50 16.99
C HIS A 160 -5.55 -8.37 16.15
N GLU A 161 -5.90 -9.46 16.62
CA GLU A 161 -6.76 -10.32 15.93
C GLU A 161 -8.10 -9.80 15.98
N HIS A 162 -8.60 -9.65 14.98
CA HIS A 162 -9.91 -9.08 14.97
C HIS A 162 -10.49 -9.23 13.66
#